data_98399e65d6ed25433ad4177aefb2f510
#
_entry.id   98399e65d6ed25433ad4177aefb2f510
#
_cell.length_a   1.000
_cell.length_b   1.000
_cell.length_c   1.000
_cell.angle_alpha   90.00
_cell.angle_beta   90.00
_cell.angle_gamma   90.00
#
_symmetry.space_group_name_H-M   'P 1'
#
loop_
_entity.id
_entity.type
_entity.pdbx_description
1 polymer ?
#
loop_
_entity_poly.entity_id
_entity_poly.type
_entity_poly.pdbx_seq_one_letter_code
_entity_poly.pdbx_strand_id
1 'polypeptide(L)'
;LANPNAYRHNWRYPNTPERDWKKGGGYSVGDAEHLLPDLDAGGQPRAAKAPGPETAALTQYVLRLAEQYPPRLVLDLHEDELSQEGGYIYSQGRQADGNPAGAEIIRLLQATGIPLRQSGKTRFGETIVQGVISRDDQGGPIRDGSIDELLAATEVFVDGRKVRGPSAHTVIVVETPAFEGSKFDLRVAAQGAVVQHVRELWRLNLDTR
;
A
#
# COMPACT_ATOMS: atom_id res chain seq x y z
N LEU A 1 -0.33 -16.98 6.10
CA LEU A 1 0.46 -16.10 6.96
C LEU A 1 1.85 -15.92 6.35
N ALA A 2 2.15 -14.69 5.91
CA ALA A 2 3.37 -14.40 5.15
C ALA A 2 4.66 -14.52 6.00
N ASN A 3 4.59 -14.15 7.26
CA ASN A 3 5.70 -14.28 8.21
C ASN A 3 5.21 -14.82 9.56
N PRO A 4 5.15 -16.16 9.72
CA PRO A 4 4.69 -16.76 10.97
C PRO A 4 5.60 -16.47 12.17
N ASN A 5 6.89 -16.24 11.92
CA ASN A 5 7.85 -15.95 12.98
C ASN A 5 7.62 -14.53 13.54
N ALA A 6 7.56 -13.53 12.69
CA ALA A 6 7.25 -12.18 13.11
C ALA A 6 5.88 -12.08 13.82
N TYR A 7 4.87 -12.80 13.32
CA TYR A 7 3.56 -12.89 13.96
C TYR A 7 3.63 -13.44 15.40
N ARG A 8 4.35 -14.55 15.61
CA ARG A 8 4.49 -15.17 16.95
C ARG A 8 5.17 -14.25 17.96
N HIS A 9 6.09 -13.41 17.48
CA HIS A 9 6.85 -12.50 18.33
C HIS A 9 6.29 -11.07 18.35
N ASN A 10 5.18 -10.83 17.67
CA ASN A 10 4.60 -9.50 17.49
C ASN A 10 5.62 -8.49 16.93
N TRP A 11 6.40 -8.91 15.95
CA TRP A 11 7.35 -8.05 15.26
C TRP A 11 6.68 -7.40 14.05
N ARG A 12 6.87 -6.09 13.91
CA ARG A 12 6.38 -5.35 12.74
C ARG A 12 7.16 -5.71 11.47
N TYR A 13 8.47 -5.94 11.63
CA TYR A 13 9.39 -6.14 10.50
C TYR A 13 9.81 -7.60 10.36
N PRO A 14 10.10 -8.04 9.12
CA PRO A 14 10.55 -9.41 8.89
C PRO A 14 11.84 -9.72 9.68
N ASN A 15 11.76 -10.75 10.52
CA ASN A 15 12.91 -11.36 11.21
C ASN A 15 13.78 -10.44 12.09
N THR A 16 13.26 -9.29 12.51
CA THR A 16 13.98 -8.41 13.42
C THR A 16 13.06 -7.80 14.47
N PRO A 17 13.36 -7.99 15.77
CA PRO A 17 12.61 -7.36 16.85
C PRO A 17 12.93 -5.88 17.01
N GLU A 18 14.12 -5.47 16.56
CA GLU A 18 14.64 -4.13 16.77
C GLU A 18 14.88 -3.47 15.42
N ARG A 19 13.93 -2.70 14.97
CA ARG A 19 14.21 -1.82 13.88
C ARG A 19 14.01 -0.40 14.31
N ASP A 20 15.14 0.23 14.49
CA ASP A 20 15.22 1.66 14.61
C ASP A 20 15.17 2.27 13.19
N TRP A 21 13.99 2.37 12.66
CA TRP A 21 13.75 3.03 11.38
C TRP A 21 14.14 4.52 11.39
N LYS A 22 14.45 5.07 12.56
CA LYS A 22 15.05 6.40 12.70
C LYS A 22 16.53 6.42 12.31
N LYS A 23 17.22 5.29 12.36
CA LYS A 23 18.65 5.21 12.00
C LYS A 23 18.93 5.04 10.50
N GLY A 24 17.94 4.65 9.72
CA GLY A 24 18.11 4.29 8.31
C GLY A 24 17.72 5.34 7.29
N GLY A 25 17.50 6.60 7.68
CA GLY A 25 17.22 7.67 6.70
C GLY A 25 15.87 7.56 6.00
N GLY A 26 14.86 7.06 6.70
CA GLY A 26 13.48 7.20 6.26
C GLY A 26 12.85 5.96 5.63
N TYR A 27 13.42 5.35 4.64
CA TYR A 27 12.89 4.11 4.07
C TYR A 27 13.94 3.03 4.19
N SER A 28 13.80 2.29 5.22
CA SER A 28 14.72 1.20 5.35
C SER A 28 14.21 0.04 4.51
N VAL A 29 15.12 -0.56 3.79
CA VAL A 29 15.02 -1.86 3.15
C VAL A 29 14.32 -2.93 4.00
N GLY A 30 13.97 -2.64 5.20
CA GLY A 30 13.39 -3.54 6.11
C GLY A 30 11.93 -3.34 6.41
N ASP A 31 11.34 -2.24 5.98
CA ASP A 31 9.91 -2.09 5.91
C ASP A 31 9.38 -2.77 4.65
N ALA A 32 10.28 -3.05 3.70
CA ALA A 32 9.91 -3.74 2.49
C ALA A 32 9.37 -5.14 2.79
N GLU A 33 8.12 -5.36 2.50
CA GLU A 33 7.45 -6.66 2.53
C GLU A 33 7.85 -7.53 1.34
N HIS A 34 8.56 -6.95 0.37
CA HIS A 34 8.96 -7.56 -0.89
C HIS A 34 10.28 -6.98 -1.45
N LEU A 35 10.68 -7.42 -2.63
CA LEU A 35 11.91 -7.00 -3.32
C LEU A 35 11.74 -5.76 -4.20
N LEU A 36 10.81 -4.88 -3.92
CA LEU A 36 10.79 -3.58 -4.56
C LEU A 36 11.63 -2.62 -3.72
N PRO A 37 12.92 -2.49 -3.99
CA PRO A 37 13.68 -1.50 -3.31
C PRO A 37 13.25 -0.14 -3.82
N ASP A 38 13.13 0.78 -2.92
CA ASP A 38 13.13 2.17 -3.21
C ASP A 38 14.27 2.49 -4.21
N LEU A 39 13.99 3.30 -5.22
CA LEU A 39 14.95 3.66 -6.23
C LEU A 39 15.66 4.95 -5.80
N ASP A 40 16.97 5.02 -6.03
CA ASP A 40 17.71 6.27 -5.90
C ASP A 40 17.36 7.25 -7.04
N ALA A 41 17.90 8.47 -6.95
CA ALA A 41 17.69 9.50 -7.97
C ALA A 41 18.15 9.10 -9.39
N GLY A 42 19.01 8.09 -9.49
CA GLY A 42 19.49 7.52 -10.76
C GLY A 42 18.61 6.39 -11.28
N GLY A 43 17.51 6.06 -10.57
CA GLY A 43 16.62 4.95 -10.91
C GLY A 43 17.24 3.56 -10.66
N GLN A 44 18.25 3.50 -9.79
CA GLN A 44 18.86 2.23 -9.37
C GLN A 44 18.30 1.80 -8.02
N PRO A 45 18.11 0.48 -7.79
CA PRO A 45 17.63 -0.01 -6.51
C PRO A 45 18.61 0.30 -5.39
N ARG A 46 18.11 0.86 -4.28
CA ARG A 46 18.90 1.12 -3.06
C ARG A 46 19.37 -0.14 -2.35
N ALA A 47 18.71 -1.26 -2.61
CA ALA A 47 19.10 -2.56 -2.09
C ALA A 47 19.14 -3.62 -3.19
N ALA A 48 20.18 -4.42 -3.18
CA ALA A 48 20.35 -5.50 -4.14
C ALA A 48 19.64 -6.80 -3.73
N LYS A 49 19.12 -6.88 -2.51
CA LYS A 49 18.55 -8.11 -1.94
C LYS A 49 17.32 -7.82 -1.11
N ALA A 50 16.40 -8.76 -1.07
CA ALA A 50 15.30 -8.76 -0.12
C ALA A 50 15.81 -8.68 1.32
N PRO A 51 15.08 -7.98 2.21
CA PRO A 51 15.46 -7.88 3.63
C PRO A 51 15.42 -9.21 4.37
N GLY A 52 14.72 -10.21 3.82
CA GLY A 52 14.64 -11.54 4.41
C GLY A 52 14.11 -12.60 3.45
N PRO A 53 14.24 -13.89 3.79
CA PRO A 53 13.77 -14.99 2.96
C PRO A 53 12.24 -14.99 2.78
N GLU A 54 11.49 -14.55 3.79
CA GLU A 54 10.04 -14.46 3.74
C GLU A 54 9.60 -13.40 2.73
N THR A 55 10.26 -12.25 2.73
CA THR A 55 10.03 -11.17 1.77
C THR A 55 10.34 -11.63 0.34
N ALA A 56 11.46 -12.30 0.13
CA ALA A 56 11.81 -12.88 -1.16
C ALA A 56 10.76 -13.91 -1.62
N ALA A 57 10.32 -14.79 -0.73
CA ALA A 57 9.31 -15.80 -1.03
C ALA A 57 7.95 -15.17 -1.38
N LEU A 58 7.54 -14.14 -0.65
CA LEU A 58 6.30 -13.40 -0.90
C LEU A 58 6.35 -12.71 -2.28
N THR A 59 7.44 -12.01 -2.57
CA THR A 59 7.64 -11.37 -3.89
C THR A 59 7.52 -12.38 -5.03
N GLN A 60 8.25 -13.49 -4.94
CA GLN A 60 8.21 -14.53 -5.97
C GLN A 60 6.82 -15.17 -6.10
N TYR A 61 6.11 -15.35 -4.98
CA TYR A 61 4.74 -15.86 -4.99
C TYR A 61 3.80 -14.89 -5.70
N VAL A 62 3.84 -13.62 -5.36
CA VAL A 62 3.00 -12.57 -5.97
C VAL A 62 3.26 -12.45 -7.47
N LEU A 63 4.54 -12.47 -7.90
CA LEU A 63 4.89 -12.39 -9.31
C LEU A 63 4.34 -13.58 -10.11
N ARG A 64 4.50 -14.81 -9.59
CA ARG A 64 3.93 -16.01 -10.25
C ARG A 64 2.40 -15.97 -10.30
N LEU A 65 1.77 -15.52 -9.21
CA LEU A 65 0.31 -15.41 -9.16
C LEU A 65 -0.20 -14.37 -10.18
N ALA A 66 0.47 -13.22 -10.26
CA ALA A 66 0.12 -12.15 -11.18
C ALA A 66 0.38 -12.50 -12.66
N GLU A 67 1.34 -13.35 -12.95
CA GLU A 67 1.56 -13.89 -14.29
C GLU A 67 0.37 -14.76 -14.75
N GLN A 68 -0.13 -15.60 -13.85
CA GLN A 68 -1.29 -16.47 -14.12
C GLN A 68 -2.62 -15.72 -14.05
N TYR A 69 -2.75 -14.79 -13.11
CA TYR A 69 -3.96 -14.02 -12.83
C TYR A 69 -3.61 -12.54 -12.71
N PRO A 70 -3.47 -11.82 -13.84
CA PRO A 70 -3.12 -10.40 -13.82
C PRO A 70 -4.11 -9.58 -12.99
N PRO A 71 -3.66 -8.87 -11.94
CA PRO A 71 -4.54 -8.12 -11.07
C PRO A 71 -5.11 -6.89 -11.79
N ARG A 72 -6.42 -6.68 -11.67
CA ARG A 72 -7.07 -5.47 -12.17
C ARG A 72 -7.41 -4.50 -11.04
N LEU A 73 -7.92 -5.02 -9.94
CA LEU A 73 -8.20 -4.29 -8.71
C LEU A 73 -7.48 -4.97 -7.56
N VAL A 74 -6.73 -4.20 -6.81
CA VAL A 74 -6.12 -4.58 -5.55
C VAL A 74 -6.69 -3.69 -4.47
N LEU A 75 -7.10 -4.30 -3.37
CA LEU A 75 -7.50 -3.61 -2.15
C LEU A 75 -6.55 -4.07 -1.04
N ASP A 76 -5.83 -3.14 -0.47
CA ASP A 76 -4.97 -3.34 0.68
C ASP A 76 -5.54 -2.60 1.89
N LEU A 77 -5.75 -3.30 2.99
CA LEU A 77 -6.46 -2.77 4.14
C LEU A 77 -5.49 -2.56 5.29
N HIS A 78 -5.21 -1.30 5.55
CA HIS A 78 -4.27 -0.82 6.55
C HIS A 78 -4.92 0.05 7.62
N GLU A 79 -4.15 0.30 8.66
CA GLU A 79 -4.45 1.25 9.71
C GLU A 79 -3.25 2.17 9.93
N ASP A 80 -3.50 3.48 9.96
CA ASP A 80 -2.48 4.48 10.31
C ASP A 80 -2.67 4.94 11.76
N GLU A 81 -1.79 4.48 12.64
CA GLU A 81 -1.78 4.86 14.06
C GLU A 81 -1.38 6.32 14.31
N LEU A 82 -0.77 6.97 13.33
CA LEU A 82 -0.27 8.32 13.44
C LEU A 82 -1.18 9.36 12.79
N SER A 83 -2.24 8.93 12.09
CA SER A 83 -3.22 9.83 11.51
C SER A 83 -4.27 10.24 12.52
N GLN A 84 -3.97 11.25 13.34
CA GLN A 84 -4.90 11.79 14.34
C GLN A 84 -6.09 12.57 13.74
N GLU A 85 -5.98 13.01 12.50
CA GLU A 85 -7.00 13.83 11.83
C GLU A 85 -8.03 13.01 11.04
N GLY A 86 -7.82 11.71 10.89
CA GLY A 86 -8.69 10.81 10.15
C GLY A 86 -7.98 9.97 9.12
N GLY A 87 -8.69 8.97 8.60
CA GLY A 87 -8.19 8.08 7.56
C GLY A 87 -8.16 8.73 6.17
N TYR A 88 -7.53 8.05 5.25
CA TYR A 88 -7.39 8.42 3.85
C TYR A 88 -7.13 7.16 3.01
N ILE A 89 -6.98 7.31 1.71
CA ILE A 89 -6.57 6.19 0.85
C ILE A 89 -5.37 6.58 0.00
N TYR A 90 -4.54 5.60 -0.36
CA TYR A 90 -3.65 5.71 -1.50
C TYR A 90 -4.32 5.13 -2.73
N SER A 91 -4.13 5.79 -3.88
CA SER A 91 -4.56 5.31 -5.19
C SER A 91 -3.35 5.19 -6.10
N GLN A 92 -3.06 3.98 -6.53
CA GLN A 92 -1.88 3.64 -7.32
C GLN A 92 -2.26 2.79 -8.55
N GLY A 93 -1.27 2.34 -9.29
CA GLY A 93 -1.46 1.54 -10.49
C GLY A 93 -1.53 2.40 -11.76
N ARG A 94 -2.09 1.86 -12.83
CA ARG A 94 -2.15 2.57 -14.13
C ARG A 94 -3.11 3.76 -14.11
N GLN A 95 -4.09 3.74 -13.21
CA GLN A 95 -5.06 4.81 -13.02
C GLN A 95 -5.03 5.28 -11.57
N ALA A 96 -3.96 5.96 -11.19
CA ALA A 96 -3.82 6.51 -9.84
C ALA A 96 -4.71 7.75 -9.65
N ASP A 97 -4.66 8.70 -10.57
CA ASP A 97 -5.39 9.96 -10.47
C ASP A 97 -6.85 9.78 -10.92
N GLY A 98 -7.77 10.38 -10.16
CA GLY A 98 -9.19 10.40 -10.51
C GLY A 98 -9.85 9.02 -10.59
N ASN A 99 -9.32 8.03 -9.86
CA ASN A 99 -9.81 6.67 -9.90
C ASN A 99 -11.23 6.57 -9.34
N PRO A 100 -12.23 6.07 -10.12
CA PRO A 100 -13.62 6.01 -9.66
C PRO A 100 -13.80 5.02 -8.49
N ALA A 101 -13.02 3.94 -8.42
CA ALA A 101 -13.06 3.03 -7.28
C ALA A 101 -12.54 3.71 -6.00
N GLY A 102 -11.50 4.57 -6.11
CA GLY A 102 -11.02 5.36 -4.98
C GLY A 102 -12.08 6.34 -4.48
N ALA A 103 -12.76 7.06 -5.39
CA ALA A 103 -13.85 7.97 -5.02
C ALA A 103 -15.01 7.24 -4.33
N GLU A 104 -15.38 6.06 -4.83
CA GLU A 104 -16.42 5.23 -4.21
C GLU A 104 -16.00 4.71 -2.83
N ILE A 105 -14.74 4.30 -2.65
CA ILE A 105 -14.24 3.89 -1.33
C ILE A 105 -14.34 5.06 -0.33
N ILE A 106 -13.95 6.27 -0.71
CA ILE A 106 -14.12 7.44 0.17
C ILE A 106 -15.58 7.64 0.55
N ARG A 107 -16.52 7.48 -0.39
CA ARG A 107 -17.96 7.55 -0.11
C ARG A 107 -18.43 6.46 0.86
N LEU A 108 -17.95 5.22 0.69
CA LEU A 108 -18.26 4.10 1.59
C LEU A 108 -17.73 4.35 3.00
N LEU A 109 -16.50 4.81 3.12
CA LEU A 109 -15.90 5.15 4.42
C LEU A 109 -16.67 6.28 5.10
N GLN A 110 -17.04 7.34 4.39
CA GLN A 110 -17.85 8.43 4.91
C GLN A 110 -19.20 7.95 5.45
N ALA A 111 -19.84 7.02 4.75
CA ALA A 111 -21.13 6.47 5.16
C ALA A 111 -21.07 5.69 6.49
N THR A 112 -19.90 5.18 6.89
CA THR A 112 -19.71 4.54 8.20
C THR A 112 -19.55 5.54 9.36
N GLY A 113 -19.30 6.81 9.03
CA GLY A 113 -19.02 7.85 10.03
C GLY A 113 -17.58 7.83 10.56
N ILE A 114 -16.67 7.08 9.95
CA ILE A 114 -15.26 7.13 10.33
C ILE A 114 -14.68 8.50 9.97
N PRO A 115 -13.87 9.12 10.86
CA PRO A 115 -13.20 10.37 10.51
C PRO A 115 -12.30 10.20 9.28
N LEU A 116 -12.45 11.11 8.30
CA LEU A 116 -11.61 11.13 7.10
C LEU A 116 -10.91 12.47 6.95
N ARG A 117 -9.65 12.42 6.63
CA ARG A 117 -8.82 13.55 6.30
C ARG A 117 -8.99 13.91 4.84
N GLN A 118 -9.69 15.02 4.57
CA GLN A 118 -10.06 15.44 3.21
C GLN A 118 -8.92 16.16 2.46
N SER A 119 -8.01 16.80 3.20
CA SER A 119 -6.92 17.58 2.61
C SER A 119 -5.75 17.71 3.56
N GLY A 120 -4.64 18.25 3.08
CA GLY A 120 -3.44 18.48 3.86
C GLY A 120 -2.27 17.62 3.39
N LYS A 121 -1.31 17.40 4.28
CA LYS A 121 -0.14 16.57 3.99
C LYS A 121 0.05 15.50 5.04
N THR A 122 0.47 14.32 4.62
CA THR A 122 0.91 13.28 5.55
C THR A 122 2.22 13.69 6.24
N ARG A 123 2.65 12.89 7.20
CA ARG A 123 3.98 13.05 7.82
C ARG A 123 5.15 12.86 6.85
N PHE A 124 4.90 12.20 5.72
CA PHE A 124 5.88 11.96 4.66
C PHE A 124 5.90 13.07 3.60
N GLY A 125 5.02 14.09 3.73
CA GLY A 125 4.94 15.21 2.80
C GLY A 125 3.97 15.03 1.64
N GLU A 126 3.39 13.84 1.49
CA GLU A 126 2.42 13.52 0.44
C GLU A 126 1.14 14.34 0.60
N THR A 127 0.56 14.78 -0.50
CA THR A 127 -0.61 15.65 -0.49
C THR A 127 -1.89 14.83 -0.57
N ILE A 128 -2.81 15.07 0.37
CA ILE A 128 -4.15 14.51 0.41
C ILE A 128 -5.09 15.46 -0.34
N VAL A 129 -5.82 14.93 -1.32
CA VAL A 129 -6.86 15.66 -2.07
C VAL A 129 -8.15 14.87 -2.03
N GLN A 130 -9.18 15.40 -1.40
CA GLN A 130 -10.47 14.74 -1.21
C GLN A 130 -10.35 13.34 -0.58
N GLY A 131 -9.44 13.18 0.38
CA GLY A 131 -9.19 11.90 1.05
C GLY A 131 -8.27 10.94 0.29
N VAL A 132 -7.73 11.33 -0.86
CA VAL A 132 -6.92 10.48 -1.74
C VAL A 132 -5.50 11.01 -1.87
N ILE A 133 -4.53 10.11 -1.83
CA ILE A 133 -3.12 10.33 -2.17
C ILE A 133 -2.83 9.52 -3.43
N SER A 134 -2.40 10.16 -4.51
CA SER A 134 -2.04 9.49 -5.77
C SER A 134 -0.59 9.70 -6.19
N ARG A 135 0.15 10.53 -5.44
CA ARG A 135 1.53 10.92 -5.72
C ARG A 135 2.35 11.01 -4.45
N ASP A 136 3.64 10.75 -4.56
CA ASP A 136 4.61 11.03 -3.50
C ASP A 136 4.79 12.54 -3.26
N ASP A 137 5.65 12.92 -2.34
CA ASP A 137 5.93 14.31 -1.98
C ASP A 137 6.62 15.11 -3.09
N GLN A 138 7.18 14.44 -4.10
CA GLN A 138 7.82 15.02 -5.29
C GLN A 138 6.91 15.02 -6.53
N GLY A 139 5.67 14.51 -6.40
CA GLY A 139 4.73 14.39 -7.51
C GLY A 139 4.94 13.16 -8.39
N GLY A 140 5.80 12.24 -7.95
CA GLY A 140 6.06 10.95 -8.58
C GLY A 140 5.09 9.84 -8.13
N PRO A 141 5.28 8.61 -8.62
CA PRO A 141 4.58 7.44 -8.09
C PRO A 141 5.05 7.14 -6.67
N ILE A 142 4.15 6.65 -5.83
CA ILE A 142 4.46 6.23 -4.46
C ILE A 142 5.42 5.04 -4.50
N ARG A 143 6.48 5.11 -3.69
CA ARG A 143 7.57 4.13 -3.66
C ARG A 143 8.09 3.96 -2.25
N ASP A 144 7.54 3.02 -1.52
CA ASP A 144 7.88 2.73 -0.13
C ASP A 144 8.35 1.29 0.11
N GLY A 145 8.38 0.47 -0.96
CA GLY A 145 8.75 -0.94 -0.89
C GLY A 145 7.63 -1.85 -0.40
N SER A 146 6.40 -1.37 -0.30
CA SER A 146 5.23 -2.12 0.14
C SER A 146 4.73 -3.14 -0.90
N ILE A 147 3.82 -4.00 -0.49
CA ILE A 147 3.20 -4.99 -1.38
C ILE A 147 2.27 -4.33 -2.41
N ASP A 148 1.64 -3.23 -2.05
CA ASP A 148 0.79 -2.45 -2.95
C ASP A 148 1.62 -1.79 -4.06
N GLU A 149 2.81 -1.27 -3.76
CA GLU A 149 3.77 -0.83 -4.77
C GLU A 149 4.17 -1.98 -5.71
N LEU A 150 4.50 -3.17 -5.17
CA LEU A 150 4.80 -4.34 -5.98
C LEU A 150 3.66 -4.67 -6.96
N LEU A 151 2.42 -4.65 -6.47
CA LEU A 151 1.24 -4.97 -7.30
C LEU A 151 0.95 -3.90 -8.35
N ALA A 152 1.28 -2.63 -8.07
CA ALA A 152 1.18 -1.52 -9.01
C ALA A 152 2.30 -1.49 -10.06
N ALA A 153 3.48 -2.03 -9.73
CA ALA A 153 4.69 -1.88 -10.53
C ALA A 153 4.59 -2.56 -11.91
N THR A 154 5.07 -1.87 -12.94
CA THR A 154 5.21 -2.40 -14.29
C THR A 154 6.50 -3.20 -14.48
N GLU A 155 7.54 -2.83 -13.75
CA GLU A 155 8.84 -3.49 -13.68
C GLU A 155 9.29 -3.62 -12.23
N VAL A 156 9.92 -4.71 -11.89
CA VAL A 156 10.50 -4.97 -10.57
C VAL A 156 11.90 -5.55 -10.69
N PHE A 157 12.71 -5.39 -9.64
CA PHE A 157 14.03 -5.98 -9.57
C PHE A 157 13.98 -7.26 -8.72
N VAL A 158 14.37 -8.38 -9.33
CA VAL A 158 14.51 -9.67 -8.65
C VAL A 158 15.93 -10.16 -8.89
N ASP A 159 16.68 -10.40 -7.83
CA ASP A 159 18.07 -10.83 -7.88
C ASP A 159 18.95 -9.95 -8.81
N GLY A 160 18.74 -8.63 -8.72
CA GLY A 160 19.49 -7.65 -9.52
C GLY A 160 19.07 -7.59 -11.01
N ARG A 161 18.00 -8.25 -11.40
CA ARG A 161 17.48 -8.22 -12.77
C ARG A 161 16.12 -7.56 -12.84
N LYS A 162 15.90 -6.74 -13.85
CA LYS A 162 14.57 -6.24 -14.17
C LYS A 162 13.71 -7.36 -14.72
N VAL A 163 12.56 -7.56 -14.13
CA VAL A 163 11.50 -8.45 -14.61
C VAL A 163 10.19 -7.69 -14.72
N ARG A 164 9.25 -8.23 -15.48
CA ARG A 164 7.91 -7.65 -15.58
C ARG A 164 7.20 -7.72 -14.23
N GLY A 165 6.64 -6.60 -13.79
CA GLY A 165 5.82 -6.51 -12.59
C GLY A 165 4.34 -6.87 -12.85
N PRO A 166 3.54 -6.98 -11.79
CA PRO A 166 2.11 -7.28 -11.85
C PRO A 166 1.29 -6.27 -12.65
N SER A 167 1.65 -5.00 -12.56
CA SER A 167 1.04 -3.91 -13.34
C SER A 167 -0.48 -3.85 -13.17
N ALA A 168 -0.97 -3.93 -11.94
CA ALA A 168 -2.39 -3.78 -11.64
C ALA A 168 -2.96 -2.49 -12.24
N HIS A 169 -4.21 -2.56 -12.70
CA HIS A 169 -4.87 -1.37 -13.22
C HIS A 169 -5.15 -0.36 -12.10
N THR A 170 -5.65 -0.84 -10.99
CA THR A 170 -5.99 -0.05 -9.80
C THR A 170 -5.47 -0.76 -8.56
N VAL A 171 -4.77 -0.02 -7.70
CA VAL A 171 -4.38 -0.45 -6.36
C VAL A 171 -4.84 0.62 -5.39
N ILE A 172 -5.66 0.25 -4.42
CA ILE A 172 -6.14 1.15 -3.37
C ILE A 172 -5.70 0.60 -2.02
N VAL A 173 -4.93 1.42 -1.28
CA VAL A 173 -4.64 1.17 0.12
C VAL A 173 -5.61 2.00 0.96
N VAL A 174 -6.28 1.37 1.90
CA VAL A 174 -7.23 2.03 2.79
C VAL A 174 -6.58 2.19 4.15
N GLU A 175 -6.33 3.45 4.55
CA GLU A 175 -5.74 3.80 5.83
C GLU A 175 -6.83 4.26 6.80
N THR A 176 -7.28 3.35 7.67
CA THR A 176 -8.19 3.76 8.75
C THR A 176 -7.41 4.32 9.95
N PRO A 177 -7.93 5.37 10.63
CA PRO A 177 -7.20 6.00 11.71
C PRO A 177 -7.18 5.12 12.97
N ALA A 178 -6.00 4.70 13.43
CA ALA A 178 -5.82 3.79 14.57
C ALA A 178 -5.16 4.45 15.78
N PHE A 179 -5.31 5.77 15.94
CA PHE A 179 -4.78 6.51 17.07
C PHE A 179 -5.51 6.19 18.39
N GLU A 180 -4.91 6.56 19.50
CA GLU A 180 -5.54 6.42 20.83
C GLU A 180 -6.90 7.16 20.88
N GLY A 181 -7.94 6.43 21.27
CA GLY A 181 -9.33 6.95 21.27
C GLY A 181 -10.13 6.66 20.01
N SER A 182 -9.52 6.17 18.94
CA SER A 182 -10.25 5.69 17.76
C SER A 182 -11.02 4.39 18.09
N LYS A 183 -12.29 4.32 17.63
CA LYS A 183 -13.15 3.19 17.95
C LYS A 183 -12.85 1.99 17.05
N PHE A 184 -12.44 0.87 17.63
CA PHE A 184 -12.14 -0.36 16.92
C PHE A 184 -13.29 -0.82 16.01
N ASP A 185 -14.52 -0.90 16.57
CA ASP A 185 -15.69 -1.35 15.81
C ASP A 185 -15.97 -0.47 14.59
N LEU A 186 -15.70 0.83 14.68
CA LEU A 186 -15.88 1.75 13.57
C LEU A 186 -14.84 1.50 12.46
N ARG A 187 -13.60 1.19 12.82
CA ARG A 187 -12.55 0.81 11.85
C ARG A 187 -12.90 -0.49 11.15
N VAL A 188 -13.34 -1.50 11.90
CA VAL A 188 -13.81 -2.78 11.35
C VAL A 188 -15.00 -2.57 10.42
N ALA A 189 -15.97 -1.74 10.80
CA ALA A 189 -17.13 -1.44 9.96
C ALA A 189 -16.70 -0.74 8.65
N ALA A 190 -15.75 0.20 8.73
CA ALA A 190 -15.24 0.93 7.58
C ALA A 190 -14.53 0.01 6.57
N GLN A 191 -13.59 -0.81 7.02
CA GLN A 191 -12.91 -1.79 6.17
C GLN A 191 -13.88 -2.86 5.66
N GLY A 192 -14.81 -3.32 6.50
CA GLY A 192 -15.86 -4.26 6.14
C GLY A 192 -16.77 -3.73 5.03
N ALA A 193 -17.10 -2.43 5.05
CA ALA A 193 -17.89 -1.79 3.99
C ALA A 193 -17.16 -1.86 2.63
N VAL A 194 -15.86 -1.63 2.60
CA VAL A 194 -15.06 -1.76 1.37
C VAL A 194 -15.08 -3.19 0.83
N VAL A 195 -14.87 -4.18 1.69
CA VAL A 195 -14.87 -5.60 1.31
C VAL A 195 -16.25 -6.04 0.79
N GLN A 196 -17.34 -5.62 1.42
CA GLN A 196 -18.70 -5.95 1.01
C GLN A 196 -19.06 -5.40 -0.38
N HIS A 197 -18.44 -4.29 -0.79
CA HIS A 197 -18.67 -3.63 -2.09
C HIS A 197 -17.64 -4.00 -3.16
N VAL A 198 -16.81 -5.02 -2.95
CA VAL A 198 -15.73 -5.39 -3.89
C VAL A 198 -16.23 -5.64 -5.32
N ARG A 199 -17.43 -6.19 -5.51
CA ARG A 199 -18.01 -6.41 -6.85
C ARG A 199 -18.35 -5.11 -7.57
N GLU A 200 -18.83 -4.12 -6.84
CA GLU A 200 -19.14 -2.80 -7.37
C GLU A 200 -17.85 -2.04 -7.73
N LEU A 201 -16.88 -2.04 -6.83
CA LEU A 201 -15.55 -1.49 -7.08
C LEU A 201 -14.88 -2.13 -8.29
N TRP A 202 -15.02 -3.45 -8.45
CA TRP A 202 -14.54 -4.15 -9.63
C TRP A 202 -15.21 -3.66 -10.92
N ARG A 203 -16.54 -3.43 -10.93
CA ARG A 203 -17.27 -2.93 -12.10
C ARG A 203 -16.84 -1.54 -12.49
N LEU A 204 -16.70 -0.62 -11.53
CA LEU A 204 -16.18 0.73 -11.77
C LEU A 204 -14.81 0.69 -12.47
N ASN A 205 -14.01 -0.32 -12.14
CA ASN A 205 -12.70 -0.52 -12.73
C ASN A 205 -12.73 -1.11 -14.16
N LEU A 206 -13.85 -1.66 -14.59
CA LEU A 206 -14.03 -2.18 -15.97
C LEU A 206 -14.44 -1.07 -16.95
N ASP A 207 -15.16 -0.06 -16.47
CA ASP A 207 -15.74 1.00 -17.31
C ASP A 207 -14.73 2.10 -17.68
N THR A 208 -13.52 2.05 -17.12
CA THR A 208 -12.41 2.95 -17.41
C THR A 208 -11.52 2.40 -18.55
N ARG A 209 -12.06 2.31 -19.77
CA ARG A 209 -11.29 1.93 -20.97
C ARG A 209 -10.91 3.18 -21.77
#